data_88bc3eec9d3df4e31b0d80a2f3350f90
#
_entry.id   88bc3eec9d3df4e31b0d80a2f3350f90
#
_cell.length_a   1.000
_cell.length_b   1.000
_cell.length_c   1.000
_cell.angle_alpha   90.00
_cell.angle_beta   90.00
_cell.angle_gamma   90.00
#
_symmetry.space_group_name_H-M   'P 1'
#
loop_
_entity.id
_entity.type
_entity.pdbx_description
1 polymer ?
#
loop_
_entity_poly.entity_id
_entity_poly.type
_entity_poly.pdbx_seq_one_letter_code
_entity_poly.pdbx_strand_id
1 'polypeptide(L)'
;MKDAMDSRERDALRNISASCLCAKARKAARAVTRFYDRHFAGTDLEPGQFTILVGIRLTEPVPTARLAEHLGLDRTTFTRNLGVLERDGLVAIERGEDARQRLISLTAEGRRRLKAAIPRWEQAQQAAISTLGKENFSDLAAALSLPAEFNKSE
;
A
#
# COMPACT_ATOMS: atom_id res chain seq x y z
N MET A 1 -40.94 0.01 -18.95
CA MET A 1 -41.56 0.68 -17.79
C MET A 1 -40.43 1.00 -16.81
N LYS A 2 -40.02 2.26 -16.65
CA LYS A 2 -39.01 2.62 -15.66
C LYS A 2 -39.66 2.45 -14.28
N ASP A 3 -39.14 1.53 -13.50
CA ASP A 3 -39.52 1.34 -12.11
C ASP A 3 -39.23 2.65 -11.37
N ALA A 4 -40.28 3.32 -10.90
CA ALA A 4 -40.18 4.59 -10.22
C ALA A 4 -39.70 4.33 -8.77
N MET A 5 -38.44 4.67 -8.48
CA MET A 5 -37.85 4.55 -7.16
C MET A 5 -38.69 5.26 -6.10
N ASP A 6 -39.10 4.54 -5.07
CA ASP A 6 -39.90 5.07 -3.98
C ASP A 6 -39.07 6.05 -3.10
N SER A 7 -39.75 6.84 -2.28
CA SER A 7 -39.08 7.84 -1.43
C SER A 7 -38.16 7.20 -0.39
N ARG A 8 -38.57 6.08 0.20
CA ARG A 8 -37.79 5.35 1.22
C ARG A 8 -36.53 4.75 0.64
N GLU A 9 -36.62 4.16 -0.55
CA GLU A 9 -35.46 3.65 -1.28
C GLU A 9 -34.49 4.78 -1.62
N ARG A 10 -34.99 5.92 -2.11
CA ARG A 10 -34.19 7.09 -2.41
C ARG A 10 -33.43 7.62 -1.21
N ASP A 11 -34.08 7.68 -0.04
CA ASP A 11 -33.45 8.17 1.19
C ASP A 11 -32.41 7.17 1.71
N ALA A 12 -32.67 5.87 1.63
CA ALA A 12 -31.69 4.83 1.94
C ALA A 12 -30.45 4.92 1.05
N LEU A 13 -30.62 5.06 -0.27
CA LEU A 13 -29.52 5.21 -1.21
C LEU A 13 -28.71 6.49 -0.98
N ARG A 14 -29.37 7.60 -0.65
CA ARG A 14 -28.69 8.85 -0.26
C ARG A 14 -27.82 8.65 0.99
N ASN A 15 -28.37 7.99 2.01
CA ASN A 15 -27.65 7.70 3.24
C ASN A 15 -26.43 6.79 2.96
N ILE A 16 -26.60 5.71 2.21
CA ILE A 16 -25.51 4.82 1.81
C ILE A 16 -24.41 5.60 1.08
N SER A 17 -24.79 6.43 0.10
CA SER A 17 -23.84 7.25 -0.66
C SER A 17 -23.07 8.23 0.22
N ALA A 18 -23.73 8.81 1.22
CA ALA A 18 -23.12 9.81 2.11
C ALA A 18 -22.25 9.20 3.22
N SER A 19 -22.62 8.02 3.76
CA SER A 19 -22.02 7.48 4.99
C SER A 19 -21.20 6.21 4.81
N CYS A 20 -21.28 5.52 3.66
CA CYS A 20 -20.60 4.24 3.45
C CYS A 20 -19.09 4.35 3.63
N LEU A 21 -18.55 3.79 4.73
CA LEU A 21 -17.13 3.81 5.05
C LEU A 21 -16.29 3.10 3.97
N CYS A 22 -16.75 1.94 3.48
CA CYS A 22 -16.07 1.20 2.43
C CYS A 22 -15.88 2.04 1.14
N ALA A 23 -16.94 2.73 0.70
CA ALA A 23 -16.88 3.59 -0.49
C ALA A 23 -15.91 4.77 -0.28
N LYS A 24 -15.93 5.39 0.90
CA LYS A 24 -15.03 6.49 1.28
C LYS A 24 -13.58 6.01 1.35
N ALA A 25 -13.30 4.88 2.00
CA ALA A 25 -11.96 4.30 2.11
C ALA A 25 -11.37 3.99 0.73
N ARG A 26 -12.15 3.34 -0.16
CA ARG A 26 -11.72 3.06 -1.53
C ARG A 26 -11.46 4.33 -2.36
N LYS A 27 -12.27 5.37 -2.17
CA LYS A 27 -12.06 6.68 -2.83
C LYS A 27 -10.79 7.34 -2.32
N ALA A 28 -10.58 7.34 -1.01
CA ALA A 28 -9.40 7.91 -0.37
C ALA A 28 -8.14 7.16 -0.79
N ALA A 29 -8.13 5.82 -0.76
CA ALA A 29 -7.00 5.01 -1.19
C ALA A 29 -6.57 5.34 -2.62
N ARG A 30 -7.54 5.42 -3.57
CA ARG A 30 -7.23 5.81 -4.95
C ARG A 30 -6.68 7.24 -5.08
N ALA A 31 -7.17 8.17 -4.26
CA ALA A 31 -6.69 9.56 -4.29
C ALA A 31 -5.26 9.66 -3.75
N VAL A 32 -4.99 9.01 -2.63
CA VAL A 32 -3.66 8.96 -2.01
C VAL A 32 -2.66 8.27 -2.94
N THR A 33 -3.02 7.09 -3.50
CA THR A 33 -2.14 6.39 -4.45
C THR A 33 -1.75 7.30 -5.62
N ARG A 34 -2.73 7.91 -6.32
CA ARG A 34 -2.43 8.83 -7.44
C ARG A 34 -1.60 10.05 -7.01
N PHE A 35 -1.77 10.51 -5.76
CA PHE A 35 -0.97 11.60 -5.23
C PHE A 35 0.51 11.20 -5.12
N TYR A 36 0.80 10.04 -4.57
CA TYR A 36 2.16 9.52 -4.46
C TYR A 36 2.74 9.13 -5.83
N ASP A 37 1.95 8.53 -6.73
CA ASP A 37 2.36 8.20 -8.10
C ASP A 37 2.96 9.42 -8.82
N ARG A 38 2.34 10.61 -8.69
CA ARG A 38 2.85 11.84 -9.31
C ARG A 38 4.21 12.27 -8.75
N HIS A 39 4.48 12.04 -7.47
CA HIS A 39 5.76 12.37 -6.84
C HIS A 39 6.85 11.35 -7.20
N PHE A 40 6.46 10.12 -7.44
CA PHE A 40 7.36 9.06 -7.88
C PHE A 40 7.62 9.08 -9.39
N ALA A 41 6.92 9.93 -10.14
CA ALA A 41 7.17 10.09 -11.57
C ALA A 41 8.64 10.45 -11.84
N GLY A 42 9.28 9.71 -12.75
CA GLY A 42 10.72 9.83 -13.04
C GLY A 42 11.63 9.05 -12.10
N THR A 43 11.06 8.27 -11.17
CA THR A 43 11.79 7.17 -10.52
C THR A 43 11.45 5.86 -11.24
N ASP A 44 12.32 4.87 -11.11
CA ASP A 44 12.06 3.52 -11.63
C ASP A 44 11.28 2.65 -10.63
N LEU A 45 10.54 3.27 -9.69
CA LEU A 45 9.76 2.59 -8.65
C LEU A 45 8.36 3.18 -8.55
N GLU A 46 7.37 2.30 -8.44
CA GLU A 46 6.03 2.67 -8.00
C GLU A 46 5.98 2.76 -6.47
N PRO A 47 5.09 3.60 -5.86
CA PRO A 47 4.96 3.71 -4.40
C PRO A 47 4.74 2.38 -3.69
N GLY A 48 3.97 1.46 -4.29
CA GLY A 48 3.76 0.11 -3.74
C GLY A 48 5.04 -0.72 -3.71
N GLN A 49 5.86 -0.66 -4.75
CA GLN A 49 7.16 -1.30 -4.82
C GLN A 49 8.13 -0.71 -3.80
N PHE A 50 8.16 0.62 -3.69
CA PHE A 50 8.96 1.32 -2.68
C PHE A 50 8.65 0.82 -1.27
N THR A 51 7.36 0.71 -0.92
CA THR A 51 6.93 0.21 0.40
C THR A 51 7.43 -1.23 0.65
N ILE A 52 7.37 -2.10 -0.36
CA ILE A 52 7.90 -3.48 -0.24
C ILE A 52 9.42 -3.46 -0.02
N LEU A 53 10.17 -2.66 -0.79
CA LEU A 53 11.62 -2.55 -0.63
C LEU A 53 12.01 -1.99 0.75
N VAL A 54 11.24 -1.02 1.28
CA VAL A 54 11.42 -0.53 2.66
C VAL A 54 11.23 -1.66 3.67
N GLY A 55 10.14 -2.43 3.55
CA GLY A 55 9.87 -3.57 4.43
C GLY A 55 10.99 -4.62 4.41
N ILE A 56 11.47 -4.99 3.21
CA ILE A 56 12.61 -5.90 3.07
C ILE A 56 13.83 -5.32 3.75
N ARG A 57 14.19 -4.07 3.46
CA ARG A 57 15.41 -3.42 3.99
C ARG A 57 15.49 -3.39 5.50
N LEU A 58 14.32 -3.26 6.15
CA LEU A 58 14.23 -3.21 7.61
C LEU A 58 14.30 -4.59 8.28
N THR A 59 14.04 -5.67 7.52
CA THR A 59 13.86 -7.00 8.10
C THR A 59 14.68 -8.10 7.43
N GLU A 60 15.44 -7.77 6.37
CA GLU A 60 16.18 -8.76 5.58
C GLU A 60 17.28 -9.51 6.33
N PRO A 61 17.46 -10.81 6.09
CA PRO A 61 16.64 -11.65 5.21
C PRO A 61 15.31 -12.03 5.86
N VAL A 62 14.20 -11.94 5.12
CA VAL A 62 12.86 -12.13 5.68
C VAL A 62 12.04 -13.17 4.89
N PRO A 63 11.29 -14.07 5.56
CA PRO A 63 10.37 -14.98 4.88
C PRO A 63 9.28 -14.20 4.11
N THR A 64 9.02 -14.63 2.86
CA THR A 64 8.05 -13.97 1.98
C THR A 64 6.67 -13.84 2.61
N ALA A 65 6.19 -14.91 3.28
CA ALA A 65 4.88 -14.92 3.93
C ALA A 65 4.79 -13.89 5.07
N ARG A 66 5.85 -13.80 5.90
CA ARG A 66 5.91 -12.86 7.02
C ARG A 66 5.92 -11.41 6.55
N LEU A 67 6.62 -11.12 5.44
CA LEU A 67 6.65 -9.77 4.89
C LEU A 67 5.29 -9.35 4.33
N ALA A 68 4.59 -10.24 3.61
CA ALA A 68 3.24 -9.98 3.09
C ALA A 68 2.26 -9.64 4.22
N GLU A 69 2.28 -10.43 5.30
CA GLU A 69 1.46 -10.20 6.50
C GLU A 69 1.78 -8.85 7.16
N HIS A 70 3.06 -8.57 7.37
CA HIS A 70 3.52 -7.30 7.96
C HIS A 70 3.07 -6.07 7.15
N LEU A 71 3.09 -6.17 5.82
CA LEU A 71 2.67 -5.09 4.92
C LEU A 71 1.14 -5.03 4.71
N GLY A 72 0.38 -5.97 5.28
CA GLY A 72 -1.07 -6.04 5.11
C GLY A 72 -1.49 -6.26 3.64
N LEU A 73 -0.64 -6.87 2.84
CA LEU A 73 -0.90 -7.14 1.44
C LEU A 73 -1.50 -8.53 1.25
N ASP A 74 -2.56 -8.62 0.43
CA ASP A 74 -3.05 -9.91 -0.01
C ASP A 74 -1.97 -10.66 -0.82
N ARG A 75 -2.04 -11.99 -0.75
CA ARG A 75 -1.04 -12.88 -1.34
C ARG A 75 -0.84 -12.63 -2.84
N THR A 76 -1.93 -12.37 -3.56
CA THR A 76 -1.88 -12.18 -5.02
C THR A 76 -1.18 -10.88 -5.38
N THR A 77 -1.55 -9.78 -4.72
CA THR A 77 -0.92 -8.45 -4.89
C THR A 77 0.56 -8.50 -4.52
N PHE A 78 0.90 -9.13 -3.37
CA PHE A 78 2.27 -9.26 -2.94
C PHE A 78 3.11 -10.08 -3.92
N THR A 79 2.63 -11.27 -4.35
CA THR A 79 3.34 -12.15 -5.28
C THR A 79 3.58 -11.47 -6.63
N ARG A 80 2.59 -10.72 -7.14
CA ARG A 80 2.72 -9.98 -8.39
C ARG A 80 3.80 -8.89 -8.30
N ASN A 81 3.75 -8.07 -7.26
CA ASN A 81 4.76 -7.02 -7.05
C ASN A 81 6.15 -7.60 -6.84
N LEU A 82 6.25 -8.68 -6.05
CA LEU A 82 7.51 -9.36 -5.81
C LEU A 82 8.12 -9.92 -7.09
N GLY A 83 7.30 -10.53 -7.97
CA GLY A 83 7.76 -11.03 -9.25
C GLY A 83 8.30 -9.93 -10.17
N VAL A 84 7.72 -8.72 -10.11
CA VAL A 84 8.26 -7.56 -10.84
C VAL A 84 9.61 -7.14 -10.25
N LEU A 85 9.72 -7.02 -8.92
CA LEU A 85 10.96 -6.62 -8.25
C LEU A 85 12.10 -7.64 -8.48
N GLU A 86 11.77 -8.94 -8.50
CA GLU A 86 12.74 -10.01 -8.80
C GLU A 86 13.21 -9.94 -10.25
N ARG A 87 12.29 -9.82 -11.21
CA ARG A 87 12.60 -9.68 -12.65
C ARG A 87 13.46 -8.45 -12.93
N ASP A 88 13.19 -7.35 -12.24
CA ASP A 88 13.92 -6.09 -12.38
C ASP A 88 15.26 -6.11 -11.59
N GLY A 89 15.61 -7.24 -10.96
CA GLY A 89 16.87 -7.45 -10.26
C GLY A 89 17.03 -6.66 -8.96
N LEU A 90 15.91 -6.24 -8.34
CA LEU A 90 15.95 -5.43 -7.13
C LEU A 90 15.95 -6.25 -5.85
N VAL A 91 15.45 -7.48 -5.92
CA VAL A 91 15.43 -8.44 -4.82
C VAL A 91 16.02 -9.78 -5.25
N ALA A 92 16.61 -10.47 -4.30
CA ALA A 92 17.04 -11.86 -4.43
C ALA A 92 16.17 -12.72 -3.53
N ILE A 93 15.76 -13.89 -4.05
CA ILE A 93 14.96 -14.85 -3.31
C ILE A 93 15.74 -16.15 -3.21
N GLU A 94 16.07 -16.54 -2.01
CA GLU A 94 16.83 -17.74 -1.70
C GLU A 94 15.99 -18.76 -0.92
N ARG A 95 16.40 -20.01 -0.93
CA ARG A 95 15.79 -21.02 -0.06
C ARG A 95 16.34 -20.84 1.36
N GLY A 96 15.45 -20.83 2.35
CA GLY A 96 15.84 -20.88 3.76
C GLY A 96 16.35 -22.26 4.19
N GLU A 97 16.72 -22.39 5.45
CA GLU A 97 17.10 -23.69 6.05
C GLU A 97 15.97 -24.72 5.94
N ASP A 98 14.72 -24.30 6.13
CA ASP A 98 13.55 -25.09 5.72
C ASP A 98 13.31 -24.87 4.21
N ALA A 99 13.36 -25.98 3.44
CA ALA A 99 13.17 -25.99 1.99
C ALA A 99 11.83 -25.37 1.52
N ARG A 100 10.86 -25.21 2.43
CA ARG A 100 9.57 -24.53 2.20
C ARG A 100 9.65 -23.02 2.39
N GLN A 101 10.69 -22.52 3.06
CA GLN A 101 10.89 -21.09 3.28
C GLN A 101 11.60 -20.46 2.08
N ARG A 102 11.08 -19.35 1.65
CA ARG A 102 11.71 -18.46 0.68
C ARG A 102 12.08 -17.16 1.40
N LEU A 103 13.36 -16.88 1.47
CA LEU A 103 13.92 -15.67 2.10
C LEU A 103 14.16 -14.61 1.03
N ILE A 104 13.76 -13.39 1.33
CA ILE A 104 13.95 -12.25 0.45
C ILE A 104 14.99 -11.31 1.06
N SER A 105 15.88 -10.82 0.19
CA SER A 105 16.83 -9.75 0.51
C SER A 105 16.91 -8.77 -0.64
N LEU A 106 17.31 -7.53 -0.37
CA LEU A 106 17.62 -6.57 -1.43
C LEU A 106 18.94 -6.94 -2.11
N THR A 107 18.98 -6.76 -3.42
CA THR A 107 20.23 -6.74 -4.17
C THR A 107 20.96 -5.41 -3.95
N ALA A 108 22.21 -5.30 -4.44
CA ALA A 108 22.92 -4.02 -4.46
C ALA A 108 22.14 -2.96 -5.26
N GLU A 109 21.54 -3.35 -6.39
CA GLU A 109 20.71 -2.47 -7.22
C GLU A 109 19.41 -2.08 -6.50
N GLY A 110 18.73 -3.02 -5.81
CA GLY A 110 17.57 -2.72 -4.99
C GLY A 110 17.87 -1.69 -3.91
N ARG A 111 19.01 -1.82 -3.21
CA ARG A 111 19.45 -0.83 -2.21
C ARG A 111 19.71 0.53 -2.84
N ARG A 112 20.33 0.57 -4.01
CA ARG A 112 20.63 1.81 -4.73
C ARG A 112 19.34 2.52 -5.14
N ARG A 113 18.39 1.81 -5.75
CA ARG A 113 17.09 2.39 -6.18
C ARG A 113 16.24 2.82 -5.00
N LEU A 114 16.19 2.03 -3.94
CA LEU A 114 15.50 2.41 -2.70
C LEU A 114 16.05 3.72 -2.16
N LYS A 115 17.39 3.83 -2.02
CA LYS A 115 18.04 5.05 -1.52
C LYS A 115 17.73 6.26 -2.40
N ALA A 116 17.74 6.10 -3.72
CA ALA A 116 17.43 7.18 -4.67
C ALA A 116 15.94 7.63 -4.61
N ALA A 117 15.03 6.75 -4.22
CA ALA A 117 13.60 7.06 -4.12
C ALA A 117 13.20 7.73 -2.78
N ILE A 118 14.00 7.61 -1.71
CA ILE A 118 13.69 8.21 -0.41
C ILE A 118 13.38 9.71 -0.51
N PRO A 119 14.17 10.56 -1.20
CA PRO A 119 13.85 11.99 -1.30
C PRO A 119 12.52 12.28 -1.99
N ARG A 120 12.08 11.42 -2.91
CA ARG A 120 10.76 11.55 -3.57
C ARG A 120 9.62 11.24 -2.61
N TRP A 121 9.81 10.20 -1.78
CA TRP A 121 8.86 9.90 -0.72
C TRP A 121 8.78 11.05 0.30
N GLU A 122 9.92 11.62 0.72
CA GLU A 122 9.96 12.76 1.65
C GLU A 122 9.22 13.98 1.07
N GLN A 123 9.42 14.29 -0.21
CA GLN A 123 8.70 15.36 -0.92
C GLN A 123 7.20 15.10 -0.94
N ALA A 124 6.77 13.87 -1.28
CA ALA A 124 5.37 13.48 -1.26
C ALA A 124 4.75 13.61 0.14
N GLN A 125 5.47 13.14 1.15
CA GLN A 125 5.05 13.20 2.55
C GLN A 125 4.84 14.64 3.01
N GLN A 126 5.82 15.51 2.72
CA GLN A 126 5.74 16.92 3.07
C GLN A 126 4.61 17.64 2.33
N ALA A 127 4.40 17.32 1.05
CA ALA A 127 3.29 17.88 0.27
C ALA A 127 1.93 17.42 0.79
N ALA A 128 1.81 16.16 1.22
CA ALA A 128 0.59 15.63 1.83
C ALA A 128 0.28 16.36 3.16
N ILE A 129 1.29 16.54 4.02
CA ILE A 129 1.16 17.29 5.28
C ILE A 129 0.74 18.74 5.01
N SER A 130 1.35 19.40 4.02
CA SER A 130 1.01 20.78 3.66
C SER A 130 -0.40 20.92 3.10
N THR A 131 -0.88 19.90 2.35
CA THR A 131 -2.22 19.91 1.76
C THR A 131 -3.32 19.67 2.79
N LEU A 132 -3.11 18.75 3.73
CA LEU A 132 -4.09 18.35 4.73
C LEU A 132 -4.03 19.19 6.00
N GLY A 133 -2.88 19.79 6.29
CA GLY A 133 -2.53 20.29 7.61
C GLY A 133 -2.01 19.16 8.52
N LYS A 134 -1.11 19.49 9.44
CA LYS A 134 -0.41 18.50 10.28
C LYS A 134 -1.36 17.67 11.14
N GLU A 135 -2.37 18.29 11.72
CA GLU A 135 -3.37 17.63 12.58
C GLU A 135 -4.20 16.63 11.79
N ASN A 136 -4.85 17.08 10.71
CA ASN A 136 -5.66 16.20 9.85
C ASN A 136 -4.85 15.07 9.23
N PHE A 137 -3.57 15.33 8.88
CA PHE A 137 -2.68 14.29 8.38
C PHE A 137 -2.43 13.22 9.45
N SER A 138 -2.15 13.63 10.68
CA SER A 138 -1.95 12.71 11.82
C SER A 138 -3.18 11.88 12.11
N ASP A 139 -4.35 12.50 12.17
CA ASP A 139 -5.62 11.84 12.42
C ASP A 139 -5.98 10.84 11.32
N LEU A 140 -5.76 11.23 10.06
CA LEU A 140 -5.98 10.34 8.93
C LEU A 140 -5.02 9.15 8.96
N ALA A 141 -3.74 9.36 9.23
CA ALA A 141 -2.75 8.29 9.33
C ALA A 141 -3.10 7.31 10.46
N ALA A 142 -3.53 7.82 11.62
CA ALA A 142 -3.99 7.01 12.73
C ALA A 142 -5.25 6.21 12.38
N ALA A 143 -6.23 6.85 11.73
CA ALA A 143 -7.47 6.19 11.30
C ALA A 143 -7.24 5.11 10.23
N LEU A 144 -6.21 5.25 9.39
CA LEU A 144 -5.83 4.25 8.38
C LEU A 144 -5.05 3.07 8.96
N SER A 145 -4.52 3.20 10.18
CA SER A 145 -3.92 2.10 10.93
C SER A 145 -5.01 1.25 11.59
N LEU A 146 -5.80 0.56 10.74
CA LEU A 146 -6.97 -0.17 11.19
C LEU A 146 -6.61 -1.25 12.22
N PRO A 147 -7.49 -1.47 13.24
CA PRO A 147 -7.32 -2.55 14.19
C PRO A 147 -7.26 -3.93 13.51
N ALA A 148 -6.58 -4.89 14.14
CA ALA A 148 -6.42 -6.25 13.62
C ALA A 148 -7.76 -6.97 13.38
N GLU A 149 -8.81 -6.56 14.07
CA GLU A 149 -10.18 -7.07 13.89
C GLU A 149 -10.72 -6.88 12.47
N PHE A 150 -10.30 -5.81 11.75
CA PHE A 150 -10.68 -5.60 10.34
C PHE A 150 -10.03 -6.60 9.38
N ASN A 151 -8.96 -7.27 9.81
CA ASN A 151 -8.22 -8.24 9.01
C ASN A 151 -8.57 -9.70 9.33
N LYS A 152 -9.41 -9.95 10.37
CA LYS A 152 -9.88 -11.29 10.68
C LYS A 152 -11.00 -11.66 9.72
N SER A 153 -10.74 -12.65 8.86
CA SER A 153 -11.81 -13.41 8.19
C SER A 153 -12.41 -14.34 9.25
N GLU A 154 -13.71 -14.26 9.46
CA GLU A 154 -14.44 -15.27 10.22
C GLU A 154 -14.36 -16.62 9.52
#